data_f4dc6e4b4556b9a7d05fe724c9399e16
#
_entry.id   f4dc6e4b4556b9a7d05fe724c9399e16
#
_cell.length_a   1.000
_cell.length_b   1.000
_cell.length_c   1.000
_cell.angle_alpha   90.00
_cell.angle_beta   90.00
_cell.angle_gamma   90.00
#
_symmetry.space_group_name_H-M   'P 1'
#
loop_
_entity.id
_entity.type
_entity.pdbx_description
1 polymer ?
#
loop_
_entity_poly.entity_id
_entity_poly.type
_entity_poly.pdbx_seq_one_letter_code
_entity_poly.pdbx_strand_id
1 'polypeptide(L)'
;MPARLPRRALLRTAPLTLLLAGCGFELRKPPSFAFQSIYLAVPPMSPLGLELQRALAASGSVSLVTDPRQVERADLVFELLQELREKVVLGRTSTGAVREYQLRVRLRFKVRNRQGIERIPDTEMVQQRDISYSESSALAKEAEEDLLYRNMQSDLVRQILRRLAALREI
;
A
#
# COMPACT_ATOMS: atom_id res chain seq x y z
N MET A 1 35.72 44.62 -24.26
CA MET A 1 35.69 43.81 -25.52
C MET A 1 34.70 42.69 -25.34
N PRO A 2 33.54 42.70 -26.03
CA PRO A 2 32.57 41.60 -25.92
C PRO A 2 33.00 40.44 -26.82
N ALA A 3 33.19 39.26 -26.24
CA ALA A 3 33.50 38.04 -26.96
C ALA A 3 32.27 37.59 -27.78
N ARG A 4 32.42 37.58 -29.11
CA ARG A 4 31.40 37.08 -30.04
C ARG A 4 31.47 35.54 -30.07
N LEU A 5 30.51 34.88 -29.46
CA LEU A 5 30.33 33.41 -29.57
C LEU A 5 29.97 33.04 -31.03
N PRO A 6 30.68 32.07 -31.64
CA PRO A 6 30.44 31.70 -33.02
C PRO A 6 29.08 30.99 -33.16
N ARG A 7 28.22 31.53 -34.02
CA ARG A 7 26.87 30.99 -34.34
C ARG A 7 26.85 29.49 -34.67
N ARG A 8 27.98 28.92 -35.07
CA ARG A 8 28.11 27.48 -35.38
C ARG A 8 28.20 26.59 -34.15
N ALA A 9 28.49 27.10 -32.97
CA ALA A 9 28.54 26.32 -31.73
C ALA A 9 27.10 26.04 -31.16
N LEU A 10 26.19 26.98 -31.39
CA LEU A 10 24.78 26.83 -30.95
C LEU A 10 23.99 25.78 -31.71
N LEU A 11 24.34 25.45 -32.95
CA LEU A 11 23.66 24.45 -33.77
C LEU A 11 24.07 23.01 -33.46
N ARG A 12 25.15 22.78 -32.72
CA ARG A 12 25.64 21.41 -32.37
C ARG A 12 25.11 20.92 -31.00
N THR A 13 24.59 21.79 -30.17
CA THR A 13 24.07 21.41 -28.84
C THR A 13 22.56 21.16 -28.85
N ALA A 14 21.84 21.56 -29.90
CA ALA A 14 20.40 21.39 -30.02
C ALA A 14 19.91 19.90 -30.12
N PRO A 15 20.61 18.94 -30.77
CA PRO A 15 20.11 17.58 -30.86
C PRO A 15 20.28 16.75 -29.57
N LEU A 16 21.16 17.17 -28.65
CA LEU A 16 21.43 16.40 -27.43
C LEU A 16 20.35 16.63 -26.35
N THR A 17 19.70 17.76 -26.34
CA THR A 17 18.60 18.09 -25.41
C THR A 17 17.28 17.44 -25.78
N LEU A 18 17.05 17.09 -27.05
CA LEU A 18 15.84 16.36 -27.48
C LEU A 18 15.85 14.88 -27.05
N LEU A 19 16.99 14.27 -26.83
CA LEU A 19 17.11 12.87 -26.43
C LEU A 19 16.76 12.64 -24.93
N LEU A 20 16.78 13.66 -24.08
CA LEU A 20 16.41 13.57 -22.68
C LEU A 20 14.88 13.68 -22.45
N ALA A 21 14.11 14.16 -23.40
CA ALA A 21 12.65 14.29 -23.30
C ALA A 21 11.89 12.96 -23.48
N GLY A 22 12.60 11.88 -23.84
CA GLY A 22 12.01 10.56 -24.14
C GLY A 22 11.81 9.63 -22.96
N CYS A 23 12.32 9.94 -21.77
CA CYS A 23 11.99 9.20 -20.56
C CYS A 23 10.64 9.70 -20.05
N GLY A 24 9.56 9.06 -20.45
CA GLY A 24 8.17 9.32 -19.98
C GLY A 24 8.02 9.11 -18.47
N PHE A 25 8.74 9.88 -17.66
CA PHE A 25 8.61 9.87 -16.21
C PHE A 25 7.35 10.66 -15.83
N GLU A 26 6.22 9.98 -15.84
CA GLU A 26 4.97 10.55 -15.34
C GLU A 26 4.89 10.31 -13.83
N LEU A 27 4.78 11.38 -13.05
CA LEU A 27 4.48 11.31 -11.62
C LEU A 27 3.20 10.50 -11.43
N ARG A 28 3.24 9.49 -10.58
CA ARG A 28 2.11 8.61 -10.28
C ARG A 28 0.94 9.46 -9.78
N LYS A 29 -0.10 9.56 -10.57
CA LYS A 29 -1.33 10.26 -10.18
C LYS A 29 -1.98 9.55 -8.99
N PRO A 30 -2.54 10.29 -8.02
CA PRO A 30 -3.35 9.68 -6.97
C PRO A 30 -4.47 8.86 -7.60
N PRO A 31 -4.87 7.73 -6.97
CA PRO A 31 -5.98 6.94 -7.48
C PRO A 31 -7.26 7.78 -7.48
N SER A 32 -8.02 7.74 -8.57
CA SER A 32 -9.37 8.27 -8.64
C SER A 32 -10.37 7.20 -8.23
N PHE A 33 -11.39 7.58 -7.48
CA PHE A 33 -12.41 6.67 -7.00
C PHE A 33 -13.77 7.05 -7.60
N ALA A 34 -14.62 6.04 -7.88
CA ALA A 34 -15.97 6.23 -8.39
C ALA A 34 -16.97 6.61 -7.27
N PHE A 35 -16.57 6.54 -6.00
CA PHE A 35 -17.36 6.89 -4.83
C PHE A 35 -16.83 8.17 -4.17
N GLN A 36 -17.70 8.87 -3.45
CA GLN A 36 -17.36 10.12 -2.77
C GLN A 36 -17.18 9.95 -1.26
N SER A 37 -17.76 8.89 -0.69
CA SER A 37 -17.70 8.64 0.75
C SER A 37 -17.52 7.17 1.08
N ILE A 38 -16.76 6.89 2.14
CA ILE A 38 -16.51 5.54 2.63
C ILE A 38 -16.49 5.51 4.16
N TYR A 39 -17.12 4.48 4.72
CA TYR A 39 -16.99 4.12 6.13
C TYR A 39 -16.03 2.94 6.27
N LEU A 40 -15.10 3.02 7.22
CA LEU A 40 -14.15 1.95 7.53
C LEU A 40 -14.58 1.23 8.81
N ALA A 41 -15.22 0.08 8.67
CA ALA A 41 -15.53 -0.83 9.78
C ALA A 41 -14.28 -1.66 10.11
N VAL A 42 -13.37 -1.04 10.84
CA VAL A 42 -12.08 -1.62 11.27
C VAL A 42 -11.93 -1.49 12.78
N PRO A 43 -11.22 -2.39 13.47
CA PRO A 43 -10.91 -2.22 14.88
C PRO A 43 -10.17 -0.88 15.12
N PRO A 44 -10.47 -0.14 16.21
CA PRO A 44 -9.91 1.19 16.44
C PRO A 44 -8.37 1.24 16.48
N MET A 45 -7.72 0.14 16.88
CA MET A 45 -6.27 0.03 16.99
C MET A 45 -5.64 -0.77 15.84
N SER A 46 -6.39 -1.06 14.77
CA SER A 46 -5.85 -1.75 13.59
C SER A 46 -4.80 -0.89 12.90
N PRO A 47 -3.52 -1.32 12.84
CA PRO A 47 -2.48 -0.57 12.14
C PRO A 47 -2.80 -0.42 10.65
N LEU A 48 -3.38 -1.46 10.03
CA LEU A 48 -3.84 -1.44 8.65
C LEU A 48 -4.97 -0.43 8.46
N GLY A 49 -5.95 -0.41 9.37
CA GLY A 49 -7.08 0.52 9.33
C GLY A 49 -6.62 1.98 9.40
N LEU A 50 -5.69 2.30 10.31
CA LEU A 50 -5.12 3.64 10.44
C LEU A 50 -4.32 4.07 9.20
N GLU A 51 -3.60 3.14 8.57
CA GLU A 51 -2.85 3.43 7.34
C GLU A 51 -3.79 3.63 6.15
N LEU A 52 -4.81 2.78 6.01
CA LEU A 52 -5.85 2.89 4.97
C LEU A 52 -6.61 4.22 5.09
N GLN A 53 -6.99 4.60 6.31
CA GLN A 53 -7.64 5.88 6.60
C GLN A 53 -6.78 7.06 6.13
N ARG A 54 -5.50 7.08 6.50
CA ARG A 54 -4.56 8.14 6.08
C ARG A 54 -4.40 8.18 4.56
N ALA A 55 -4.29 7.02 3.92
CA ALA A 55 -4.10 6.94 2.48
C ALA A 55 -5.34 7.42 1.69
N LEU A 56 -6.55 7.09 2.15
CA LEU A 56 -7.80 7.59 1.57
C LEU A 56 -7.94 9.11 1.78
N ALA A 57 -7.66 9.61 2.98
CA ALA A 57 -7.69 11.04 3.27
C ALA A 57 -6.69 11.83 2.39
N ALA A 58 -5.49 11.27 2.19
CA ALA A 58 -4.45 11.88 1.35
C ALA A 58 -4.81 11.93 -0.14
N SER A 59 -5.76 11.10 -0.60
CA SER A 59 -6.24 11.16 -2.00
C SER A 59 -7.01 12.45 -2.31
N GLY A 60 -7.58 13.10 -1.29
CA GLY A 60 -8.36 14.32 -1.42
C GLY A 60 -9.71 14.17 -2.16
N SER A 61 -10.01 12.99 -2.68
CA SER A 61 -11.20 12.73 -3.50
C SER A 61 -12.31 11.98 -2.75
N VAL A 62 -12.04 11.49 -1.54
CA VAL A 62 -12.95 10.65 -0.76
C VAL A 62 -13.14 11.23 0.64
N SER A 63 -14.40 11.37 1.06
CA SER A 63 -14.78 11.74 2.41
C SER A 63 -14.89 10.50 3.32
N LEU A 64 -14.22 10.54 4.47
CA LEU A 64 -14.31 9.47 5.45
C LEU A 64 -15.49 9.71 6.40
N VAL A 65 -16.40 8.75 6.46
CA VAL A 65 -17.46 8.73 7.48
C VAL A 65 -16.88 8.07 8.72
N THR A 66 -16.80 8.80 9.82
CA THR A 66 -16.18 8.33 11.07
C THR A 66 -17.20 7.95 12.15
N ASP A 67 -18.43 8.47 12.06
CA ASP A 67 -19.50 8.17 13.02
C ASP A 67 -20.23 6.87 12.61
N PRO A 68 -20.19 5.81 13.46
CA PRO A 68 -20.92 4.57 13.19
C PRO A 68 -22.42 4.75 12.99
N ARG A 69 -23.02 5.81 13.55
CA ARG A 69 -24.45 6.12 13.38
C ARG A 69 -24.79 6.63 11.99
N GLN A 70 -23.77 7.03 11.24
CA GLN A 70 -23.92 7.59 9.90
C GLN A 70 -23.42 6.64 8.80
N VAL A 71 -23.20 5.37 9.13
CA VAL A 71 -22.73 4.36 8.18
C VAL A 71 -23.57 4.29 6.90
N GLU A 72 -24.89 4.48 7.03
CA GLU A 72 -25.83 4.48 5.91
C GLU A 72 -25.67 5.68 4.95
N ARG A 73 -24.93 6.72 5.36
CA ARG A 73 -24.62 7.87 4.51
C ARG A 73 -23.39 7.63 3.63
N ALA A 74 -22.57 6.63 3.98
CA ALA A 74 -21.41 6.27 3.16
C ALA A 74 -21.86 5.57 1.88
N ASP A 75 -21.22 5.91 0.76
CA ASP A 75 -21.44 5.22 -0.51
C ASP A 75 -20.94 3.78 -0.43
N LEU A 76 -19.80 3.59 0.24
CA LEU A 76 -19.20 2.29 0.49
C LEU A 76 -18.91 2.06 1.97
N VAL A 77 -19.00 0.80 2.37
CA VAL A 77 -18.58 0.31 3.68
C VAL A 77 -17.48 -0.74 3.45
N PHE A 78 -16.28 -0.44 3.91
CA PHE A 78 -15.18 -1.40 3.97
C PHE A 78 -15.24 -2.12 5.31
N GLU A 79 -15.30 -3.44 5.30
CA GLU A 79 -15.35 -4.26 6.51
C GLU A 79 -14.08 -5.12 6.59
N LEU A 80 -13.25 -4.88 7.60
CA LEU A 80 -12.08 -5.72 7.90
C LEU A 80 -12.54 -6.92 8.73
N LEU A 81 -12.55 -8.09 8.14
CA LEU A 81 -13.02 -9.33 8.77
C LEU A 81 -11.92 -10.00 9.59
N GLN A 82 -10.66 -9.89 9.15
CA GLN A 82 -9.51 -10.51 9.80
C GLN A 82 -8.23 -9.74 9.48
N GLU A 83 -7.36 -9.59 10.48
CA GLU A 83 -5.99 -9.11 10.35
C GLU A 83 -5.10 -9.96 11.25
N LEU A 84 -4.17 -10.71 10.66
CA LEU A 84 -3.26 -11.60 11.37
C LEU A 84 -1.82 -11.37 10.94
N ARG A 85 -0.91 -11.37 11.93
CA ARG A 85 0.53 -11.45 11.73
C ARG A 85 0.99 -12.81 12.26
N GLU A 86 1.70 -13.54 11.43
CA GLU A 86 2.20 -14.86 11.73
C GLU A 86 3.71 -14.91 11.54
N LYS A 87 4.40 -15.67 12.41
CA LYS A 87 5.82 -15.97 12.29
C LYS A 87 5.98 -17.47 12.36
N VAL A 88 6.39 -18.10 11.28
CA VAL A 88 6.50 -19.54 11.11
C VAL A 88 7.96 -19.93 10.94
N VAL A 89 8.41 -20.96 11.63
CA VAL A 89 9.77 -21.50 11.44
C VAL A 89 9.82 -22.24 10.11
N LEU A 90 10.70 -21.79 9.19
CA LEU A 90 10.95 -22.48 7.94
C LEU A 90 12.12 -23.45 8.02
N GLY A 91 13.17 -23.08 8.72
CA GLY A 91 14.39 -23.86 8.75
C GLY A 91 15.05 -23.93 10.13
N ARG A 92 15.68 -25.08 10.41
CA ARG A 92 16.51 -25.31 11.59
C ARG A 92 17.88 -25.81 11.18
N THR A 93 18.87 -25.60 12.04
CA THR A 93 20.20 -26.22 11.94
C THR A 93 20.13 -27.71 12.29
N SER A 94 21.20 -28.44 12.01
CA SER A 94 21.36 -29.84 12.46
C SER A 94 21.31 -30.01 14.00
N THR A 95 21.60 -28.91 14.74
CA THR A 95 21.53 -28.87 16.21
C THR A 95 20.15 -28.45 16.73
N GLY A 96 19.17 -28.19 15.83
CA GLY A 96 17.79 -27.83 16.20
C GLY A 96 17.55 -26.33 16.38
N ALA A 97 18.58 -25.47 16.36
CA ALA A 97 18.39 -24.02 16.44
C ALA A 97 17.68 -23.46 15.20
N VAL A 98 16.84 -22.46 15.38
CA VAL A 98 16.13 -21.83 14.26
C VAL A 98 17.12 -21.04 13.41
N ARG A 99 17.03 -21.23 12.09
CA ARG A 99 17.85 -20.55 11.08
C ARG A 99 17.06 -19.55 10.23
N GLU A 100 15.77 -19.82 10.04
CA GLU A 100 14.93 -19.05 9.12
C GLU A 100 13.48 -19.04 9.59
N TYR A 101 12.86 -17.86 9.51
CA TYR A 101 11.43 -17.68 9.72
C TYR A 101 10.77 -17.16 8.44
N GLN A 102 9.52 -17.51 8.26
CA GLN A 102 8.61 -16.83 7.35
C GLN A 102 7.70 -15.91 8.16
N LEU A 103 7.75 -14.63 7.83
CA LEU A 103 6.81 -13.62 8.31
C LEU A 103 5.64 -13.57 7.34
N ARG A 104 4.43 -13.52 7.87
CA ARG A 104 3.22 -13.49 7.07
C ARG A 104 2.22 -12.49 7.63
N VAL A 105 1.63 -11.68 6.75
CA VAL A 105 0.47 -10.85 7.07
C VAL A 105 -0.69 -11.35 6.22
N ARG A 106 -1.75 -11.77 6.89
CA ARG A 106 -2.99 -12.24 6.28
C ARG A 106 -4.11 -11.29 6.67
N LEU A 107 -4.90 -10.87 5.70
CA LEU A 107 -6.11 -10.11 5.94
C LEU A 107 -7.27 -10.65 5.14
N ARG A 108 -8.48 -10.52 5.69
CA ARG A 108 -9.73 -10.74 4.97
C ARG A 108 -10.59 -9.50 5.11
N PHE A 109 -11.20 -9.09 4.02
CA PHE A 109 -12.09 -7.93 3.98
C PHE A 109 -13.17 -8.12 2.93
N LYS A 110 -14.22 -7.33 3.05
CA LYS A 110 -15.24 -7.15 2.01
C LYS A 110 -15.61 -5.68 1.90
N VAL A 111 -16.25 -5.32 0.78
CA VAL A 111 -16.79 -3.99 0.57
C VAL A 111 -18.20 -4.10 0.06
N ARG A 112 -19.12 -3.39 0.70
CA ARG A 112 -20.52 -3.28 0.27
C ARG A 112 -20.92 -1.85 0.02
N ASN A 113 -21.95 -1.66 -0.77
CA ASN A 113 -22.56 -0.35 -0.96
C ASN A 113 -23.61 -0.05 0.13
N ARG A 114 -24.24 1.12 0.02
CA ARG A 114 -25.30 1.57 0.92
C ARG A 114 -26.51 0.61 0.97
N GLN A 115 -26.81 -0.07 -0.14
CA GLN A 115 -27.91 -1.03 -0.24
C GLN A 115 -27.54 -2.42 0.30
N GLY A 116 -26.32 -2.60 0.80
CA GLY A 116 -25.83 -3.89 1.29
C GLY A 116 -25.29 -4.83 0.20
N ILE A 117 -25.26 -4.38 -1.07
CA ILE A 117 -24.75 -5.18 -2.18
C ILE A 117 -23.23 -5.23 -2.10
N GLU A 118 -22.67 -6.42 -2.10
CA GLU A 118 -21.21 -6.60 -2.09
C GLU A 118 -20.60 -6.16 -3.43
N ARG A 119 -19.70 -5.18 -3.37
CA ARG A 119 -18.91 -4.68 -4.51
C ARG A 119 -17.54 -5.32 -4.59
N ILE A 120 -16.98 -5.70 -3.46
CA ILE A 120 -15.86 -6.61 -3.34
C ILE A 120 -16.31 -7.70 -2.37
N PRO A 121 -16.43 -8.96 -2.82
CA PRO A 121 -16.82 -10.05 -1.94
C PRO A 121 -15.73 -10.34 -0.91
N ASP A 122 -16.02 -11.21 0.05
CA ASP A 122 -15.04 -11.67 1.03
C ASP A 122 -13.76 -12.12 0.32
N THR A 123 -12.71 -11.35 0.55
CA THR A 123 -11.44 -11.47 -0.17
C THR A 123 -10.31 -11.63 0.82
N GLU A 124 -9.56 -12.69 0.67
CA GLU A 124 -8.32 -12.89 1.41
C GLU A 124 -7.13 -12.33 0.62
N MET A 125 -6.22 -11.67 1.34
CA MET A 125 -4.93 -11.21 0.83
C MET A 125 -3.83 -11.61 1.78
N VAL A 126 -2.71 -12.08 1.23
CA VAL A 126 -1.55 -12.53 1.99
C VAL A 126 -0.30 -11.88 1.44
N GLN A 127 0.54 -11.40 2.34
CA GLN A 127 1.93 -11.03 2.06
C GLN A 127 2.84 -11.90 2.92
N GLN A 128 3.98 -12.30 2.37
CA GLN A 128 4.97 -13.10 3.10
C GLN A 128 6.38 -12.66 2.76
N ARG A 129 7.28 -12.79 3.72
CA ARG A 129 8.73 -12.53 3.60
C ARG A 129 9.49 -13.54 4.44
N ASP A 130 10.57 -14.04 3.90
CA ASP A 130 11.48 -14.91 4.62
C ASP A 130 12.59 -14.07 5.24
N ILE A 131 12.98 -14.40 6.47
CA ILE A 131 14.02 -13.71 7.21
C ILE A 131 14.97 -14.74 7.83
N SER A 132 16.26 -14.58 7.58
CA SER A 132 17.29 -15.37 8.28
C SER A 132 17.37 -14.96 9.75
N TYR A 133 17.59 -15.92 10.63
CA TYR A 133 17.70 -15.69 12.06
C TYR A 133 19.04 -16.19 12.60
N SER A 134 19.60 -15.43 13.55
CA SER A 134 20.78 -15.80 14.33
C SER A 134 20.64 -15.23 15.74
N GLU A 135 20.89 -16.03 16.73
CA GLU A 135 20.81 -15.61 18.14
C GLU A 135 21.81 -14.48 18.46
N SER A 136 22.97 -14.47 17.83
CA SER A 136 23.99 -13.43 18.02
C SER A 136 23.56 -12.04 17.52
N SER A 137 22.49 -11.94 16.74
CA SER A 137 21.97 -10.70 16.18
C SER A 137 20.49 -10.48 16.45
N ALA A 138 19.95 -11.07 17.50
CA ALA A 138 18.51 -11.10 17.80
C ALA A 138 17.86 -9.71 17.79
N LEU A 139 18.44 -8.70 18.45
CA LEU A 139 17.89 -7.33 18.49
C LEU A 139 17.83 -6.69 17.12
N ALA A 140 18.86 -6.87 16.27
CA ALA A 140 18.86 -6.35 14.91
C ALA A 140 17.79 -7.07 14.07
N LYS A 141 17.57 -8.36 14.30
CA LYS A 141 16.55 -9.16 13.63
C LYS A 141 15.12 -8.77 14.03
N GLU A 142 14.88 -8.40 15.27
CA GLU A 142 13.59 -7.87 15.71
C GLU A 142 13.26 -6.55 14.99
N ALA A 143 14.22 -5.64 14.88
CA ALA A 143 14.03 -4.37 14.14
C ALA A 143 13.77 -4.60 12.63
N GLU A 144 14.47 -5.57 12.02
CA GLU A 144 14.26 -5.98 10.63
C GLU A 144 12.87 -6.59 10.45
N GLU A 145 12.44 -7.46 11.35
CA GLU A 145 11.12 -8.08 11.36
C GLU A 145 10.00 -7.03 11.39
N ASP A 146 10.10 -6.08 12.30
CA ASP A 146 9.14 -4.97 12.40
C ASP A 146 9.08 -4.13 11.12
N LEU A 147 10.22 -3.87 10.49
CA LEU A 147 10.28 -3.18 9.21
C LEU A 147 9.59 -3.97 8.10
N LEU A 148 9.82 -5.28 8.05
CA LEU A 148 9.19 -6.17 7.07
C LEU A 148 7.68 -6.23 7.24
N TYR A 149 7.18 -6.32 8.48
CA TYR A 149 5.74 -6.27 8.75
C TYR A 149 5.12 -4.95 8.31
N ARG A 150 5.75 -3.82 8.60
CA ARG A 150 5.28 -2.51 8.12
C ARG A 150 5.24 -2.43 6.59
N ASN A 151 6.28 -2.92 5.92
CA ASN A 151 6.35 -2.92 4.46
C ASN A 151 5.26 -3.81 3.84
N MET A 152 5.04 -5.02 4.37
CA MET A 152 3.98 -5.92 3.93
C MET A 152 2.59 -5.30 4.12
N GLN A 153 2.35 -4.65 5.26
CA GLN A 153 1.11 -3.93 5.53
C GLN A 153 0.88 -2.81 4.51
N SER A 154 1.90 -1.98 4.24
CA SER A 154 1.80 -0.91 3.25
C SER A 154 1.55 -1.45 1.82
N ASP A 155 2.13 -2.62 1.49
CA ASP A 155 1.85 -3.31 0.22
C ASP A 155 0.37 -3.72 0.14
N LEU A 156 -0.19 -4.26 1.22
CA LEU A 156 -1.60 -4.66 1.29
C LEU A 156 -2.53 -3.44 1.19
N VAL A 157 -2.24 -2.35 1.90
CA VAL A 157 -3.01 -1.09 1.78
C VAL A 157 -3.01 -0.58 0.34
N ARG A 158 -1.85 -0.56 -0.33
CA ARG A 158 -1.77 -0.16 -1.74
C ARG A 158 -2.60 -1.07 -2.66
N GLN A 159 -2.66 -2.36 -2.36
CA GLN A 159 -3.48 -3.31 -3.12
C GLN A 159 -4.98 -3.07 -2.88
N ILE A 160 -5.40 -2.81 -1.64
CA ILE A 160 -6.79 -2.43 -1.31
C ILE A 160 -7.18 -1.17 -2.08
N LEU A 161 -6.36 -0.12 -2.03
CA LEU A 161 -6.63 1.14 -2.75
C LEU A 161 -6.79 0.92 -4.26
N ARG A 162 -5.97 0.06 -4.86
CA ARG A 162 -6.12 -0.29 -6.29
C ARG A 162 -7.43 -1.00 -6.57
N ARG A 163 -7.87 -1.91 -5.69
CA ARG A 163 -9.16 -2.61 -5.85
C ARG A 163 -10.34 -1.65 -5.69
N LEU A 164 -10.26 -0.73 -4.72
CA LEU A 164 -11.27 0.32 -4.53
C LEU A 164 -11.34 1.25 -5.75
N ALA A 165 -10.18 1.63 -6.31
CA ALA A 165 -10.12 2.47 -7.52
C ALA A 165 -10.59 1.75 -8.80
N ALA A 166 -10.57 0.42 -8.81
CA ALA A 166 -11.07 -0.37 -9.94
C ALA A 166 -12.60 -0.52 -9.95
N LEU A 167 -13.30 -0.17 -8.87
CA LEU A 167 -14.75 -0.17 -8.83
C LEU A 167 -15.29 0.91 -9.78
N ARG A 168 -16.17 0.51 -10.70
CA ARG A 168 -16.80 1.41 -11.67
C ARG A 168 -18.26 1.71 -11.34
N GLU A 169 -18.90 0.81 -10.61
CA GLU A 169 -20.29 0.92 -10.15
C GLU A 169 -20.32 0.83 -8.62
N ILE A 170 -21.21 1.58 -7.99
CA ILE A 170 -21.35 1.68 -6.53
C ILE A 170 -22.70 1.12 -6.10
#